data_2f86242370c8467c991eb35d91ca2ade
#
_entry.id   2f86242370c8467c991eb35d91ca2ade
#
_cell.length_a   1.000
_cell.length_b   1.000
_cell.length_c   1.000
_cell.angle_alpha   90.00
_cell.angle_beta   90.00
_cell.angle_gamma   90.00
#
_symmetry.space_group_name_H-M   'P 1'
#
loop_
_entity.id
_entity.type
_entity.pdbx_description
1 polymer ?
#
loop_
_entity_poly.entity_id
_entity_poly.type
_entity_poly.pdbx_seq_one_letter_code
_entity_poly.pdbx_strand_id
1 'polypeptide(L)'
;MGKAIRNYLLLLGLVVLLMMLTVFSSKGDGVDWSRSYQADSKQPYGLYILGEEIKHFFNKEVEQVSYTPYEYFRRHGKKGQNNYIFTLGELDPISLKALFSDIQAGSQALFLTHYYSLNDTLKIEMDSRYYIQEMKLQLATSSYNKMVPVEKDGAYDYLETTFFTSLDKTRDKALGYVYFKDETIKKKEINFIEVPYGKGKLYIYAGAPVAFTNYYLKSNFHLGRYAATILSYLPRDRKTVWFANTYGSDRFMANNTLDFINQEPSLRITWRLLLLGFLLFLVFKGKRQQRIIPVIEKPKNTTIEFAQSISSLYYQERDATDMVRKKIAYFLDQVRQRYYLDTQQIDEAFAQRLANKSGRDRQLVGTIVAAIMQFEQHQQAKEETLIQLDKWIDEFWNIH
;
A
#
# COMPACT_ATOMS: atom_id res chain seq x y z
N MET A 1 37.73 0.83 -11.46
CA MET A 1 36.37 0.92 -10.95
C MET A 1 36.04 2.37 -10.64
N GLY A 2 35.09 3.01 -11.35
CA GLY A 2 34.82 4.44 -11.20
C GLY A 2 34.28 4.78 -9.80
N LYS A 3 34.62 5.98 -9.26
CA LYS A 3 34.16 6.48 -7.95
C LYS A 3 32.65 6.26 -7.72
N ALA A 4 31.83 6.38 -8.78
CA ALA A 4 30.39 6.15 -8.72
C ALA A 4 30.03 4.70 -8.35
N ILE A 5 30.67 3.69 -8.98
CA ILE A 5 30.40 2.26 -8.69
C ILE A 5 30.77 1.94 -7.25
N ARG A 6 31.89 2.49 -6.72
CA ARG A 6 32.31 2.30 -5.33
C ARG A 6 31.26 2.86 -4.35
N ASN A 7 30.72 4.04 -4.62
CA ASN A 7 29.69 4.66 -3.78
C ASN A 7 28.39 3.86 -3.79
N TYR A 8 27.96 3.30 -4.92
CA TYR A 8 26.79 2.44 -5.00
C TYR A 8 26.97 1.12 -4.24
N LEU A 9 28.18 0.51 -4.32
CA LEU A 9 28.48 -0.70 -3.56
C LEU A 9 28.51 -0.44 -2.05
N LEU A 10 29.02 0.74 -1.62
CA LEU A 10 28.98 1.15 -0.21
C LEU A 10 27.55 1.36 0.26
N LEU A 11 26.70 2.00 -0.55
CA LEU A 11 25.30 2.25 -0.21
C LEU A 11 24.51 0.94 -0.17
N LEU A 12 24.75 0.04 -1.12
CA LEU A 12 24.17 -1.31 -1.11
C LEU A 12 24.61 -2.09 0.14
N GLY A 13 25.90 -2.05 0.48
CA GLY A 13 26.44 -2.67 1.69
C GLY A 13 25.83 -2.10 2.97
N LEU A 14 25.62 -0.78 3.03
CA LEU A 14 24.95 -0.11 4.15
C LEU A 14 23.49 -0.56 4.28
N VAL A 15 22.75 -0.64 3.18
CA VAL A 15 21.34 -1.10 3.20
C VAL A 15 21.23 -2.56 3.59
N VAL A 16 22.12 -3.43 3.08
CA VAL A 16 22.18 -4.85 3.48
C VAL A 16 22.55 -4.97 4.97
N LEU A 17 23.48 -4.15 5.46
CA LEU A 17 23.85 -4.10 6.87
C LEU A 17 22.67 -3.65 7.74
N LEU A 18 21.96 -2.58 7.34
CA LEU A 18 20.74 -2.14 8.03
C LEU A 18 19.63 -3.21 8.02
N MET A 19 19.43 -3.91 6.90
CA MET A 19 18.52 -5.05 6.86
C MET A 19 18.99 -6.19 7.78
N MET A 20 20.26 -6.53 7.80
CA MET A 20 20.79 -7.51 8.76
C MET A 20 20.60 -7.05 10.20
N LEU A 21 20.89 -5.81 10.52
CA LEU A 21 20.69 -5.25 11.86
C LEU A 21 19.21 -5.34 12.29
N THR A 22 18.25 -5.05 11.41
CA THR A 22 16.82 -5.19 11.73
C THR A 22 16.41 -6.66 11.91
N VAL A 23 16.96 -7.58 11.14
CA VAL A 23 16.71 -9.02 11.29
C VAL A 23 17.37 -9.58 12.56
N PHE A 24 18.59 -9.16 12.89
CA PHE A 24 19.29 -9.58 14.10
C PHE A 24 18.77 -8.88 15.34
N SER A 25 18.34 -7.61 15.26
CA SER A 25 17.74 -6.87 16.37
C SER A 25 16.35 -7.42 16.75
N SER A 26 15.63 -8.04 15.79
CA SER A 26 14.37 -8.72 16.09
C SER A 26 14.56 -10.10 16.74
N LYS A 27 15.78 -10.62 16.80
CA LYS A 27 16.19 -11.76 17.60
C LYS A 27 16.86 -11.28 18.89
N GLY A 28 16.21 -10.37 19.61
CA GLY A 28 16.58 -10.14 20.98
C GLY A 28 16.38 -11.44 21.76
N ASP A 29 17.38 -11.89 22.53
CA ASP A 29 17.25 -12.95 23.53
C ASP A 29 16.28 -12.55 24.65
N GLY A 30 15.48 -11.50 24.43
CA GLY A 30 14.45 -11.01 25.31
C GLY A 30 13.18 -11.84 25.23
N VAL A 31 12.61 -12.13 26.38
CA VAL A 31 11.28 -12.73 26.49
C VAL A 31 10.27 -11.80 25.81
N ASP A 32 9.51 -12.32 24.85
CA ASP A 32 8.44 -11.55 24.21
C ASP A 32 7.21 -11.50 25.13
N TRP A 33 6.97 -10.32 25.67
CA TRP A 33 5.84 -10.03 26.56
C TRP A 33 4.59 -9.57 25.81
N SER A 34 4.56 -9.66 24.47
CA SER A 34 3.35 -9.31 23.74
C SER A 34 2.15 -10.15 24.16
N ARG A 35 0.98 -9.51 24.30
CA ARG A 35 -0.28 -10.16 24.70
C ARG A 35 -0.88 -10.94 23.53
N SER A 36 -0.20 -11.97 23.05
CA SER A 36 -0.61 -12.73 21.86
C SER A 36 -1.77 -13.70 22.11
N TYR A 37 -1.88 -14.25 23.32
CA TYR A 37 -2.86 -15.28 23.72
C TYR A 37 -2.99 -16.46 22.76
N GLN A 38 -1.93 -16.76 21.99
CA GLN A 38 -1.91 -17.87 21.05
C GLN A 38 -1.78 -19.21 21.78
N ALA A 39 -2.52 -20.20 21.31
CA ALA A 39 -2.63 -21.52 21.97
C ALA A 39 -1.32 -22.30 22.02
N ASP A 40 -0.48 -22.18 21.00
CA ASP A 40 0.81 -22.86 20.85
C ASP A 40 2.00 -22.04 21.33
N SER A 41 1.78 -20.78 21.69
CA SER A 41 2.83 -19.87 22.14
C SER A 41 3.30 -20.20 23.56
N LYS A 42 4.61 -20.42 23.70
CA LYS A 42 5.31 -20.62 24.97
C LYS A 42 5.75 -19.31 25.65
N GLN A 43 5.50 -18.18 25.01
CA GLN A 43 5.77 -16.86 25.56
C GLN A 43 4.91 -16.58 26.82
N PRO A 44 5.25 -15.61 27.65
CA PRO A 44 4.52 -15.33 28.91
C PRO A 44 3.02 -15.19 28.72
N TYR A 45 2.58 -14.45 27.70
CA TYR A 45 1.16 -14.25 27.39
C TYR A 45 0.58 -15.25 26.37
N GLY A 46 1.29 -16.35 26.08
CA GLY A 46 0.72 -17.49 25.35
C GLY A 46 -0.16 -18.37 26.22
N LEU A 47 -0.89 -19.29 25.60
CA LEU A 47 -1.82 -20.22 26.27
C LEU A 47 -1.37 -21.68 26.20
N TYR A 48 -0.08 -21.95 25.96
CA TYR A 48 0.45 -23.31 25.82
C TYR A 48 0.14 -24.19 27.03
N ILE A 49 0.35 -23.67 28.27
CA ILE A 49 0.07 -24.42 29.51
C ILE A 49 -1.42 -24.72 29.64
N LEU A 50 -2.28 -23.72 29.38
CA LEU A 50 -3.73 -23.94 29.36
C LEU A 50 -4.13 -25.02 28.37
N GLY A 51 -3.53 -25.01 27.17
CA GLY A 51 -3.81 -25.98 26.12
C GLY A 51 -3.45 -27.41 26.54
N GLU A 52 -2.32 -27.61 27.17
CA GLU A 52 -1.93 -28.91 27.69
C GLU A 52 -2.89 -29.35 28.85
N GLU A 53 -3.22 -28.44 29.75
CA GLU A 53 -4.17 -28.74 30.84
C GLU A 53 -5.57 -29.10 30.28
N ILE A 54 -6.07 -28.40 29.29
CA ILE A 54 -7.36 -28.72 28.64
C ILE A 54 -7.37 -30.16 28.10
N LYS A 55 -6.28 -30.58 27.42
CA LYS A 55 -6.17 -31.96 26.89
C LYS A 55 -6.27 -33.04 27.98
N HIS A 56 -5.73 -32.77 29.15
CA HIS A 56 -5.73 -33.71 30.29
C HIS A 56 -6.96 -33.60 31.18
N PHE A 57 -7.65 -32.45 31.12
CA PHE A 57 -8.79 -32.18 32.01
C PHE A 57 -10.05 -32.96 31.66
N PHE A 58 -10.32 -33.18 30.38
CA PHE A 58 -11.50 -33.87 29.87
C PHE A 58 -11.22 -35.36 29.67
N ASN A 59 -12.24 -36.19 30.00
CA ASN A 59 -12.13 -37.65 29.87
C ASN A 59 -12.26 -38.15 28.44
N LYS A 60 -12.74 -37.31 27.53
CA LYS A 60 -12.86 -37.58 26.10
C LYS A 60 -11.92 -36.70 25.29
N GLU A 61 -11.77 -37.08 24.03
CA GLU A 61 -10.91 -36.37 23.08
C GLU A 61 -11.19 -34.85 23.07
N VAL A 62 -10.12 -34.11 23.12
CA VAL A 62 -10.11 -32.66 22.89
C VAL A 62 -9.58 -32.40 21.50
N GLU A 63 -10.44 -31.87 20.64
CA GLU A 63 -10.08 -31.46 19.28
C GLU A 63 -9.77 -29.97 19.27
N GLN A 64 -8.52 -29.62 19.00
CA GLN A 64 -8.12 -28.22 18.78
C GLN A 64 -8.32 -27.85 17.33
N VAL A 65 -9.07 -26.79 17.06
CA VAL A 65 -9.37 -26.31 15.71
C VAL A 65 -8.99 -24.84 15.52
N SER A 66 -8.56 -24.49 14.30
CA SER A 66 -8.16 -23.13 13.91
C SER A 66 -9.06 -22.51 12.84
N TYR A 67 -10.20 -23.12 12.57
CA TYR A 67 -11.21 -22.64 11.62
C TYR A 67 -12.50 -22.25 12.35
N THR A 68 -13.43 -21.61 11.64
CA THR A 68 -14.65 -21.04 12.23
C THR A 68 -15.62 -22.11 12.72
N PRO A 69 -16.47 -21.81 13.72
CA PRO A 69 -17.56 -22.71 14.13
C PRO A 69 -18.48 -23.12 12.98
N TYR A 70 -18.79 -22.21 12.07
CA TYR A 70 -19.59 -22.55 10.87
C TYR A 70 -18.95 -23.67 10.06
N GLU A 71 -17.64 -23.55 9.79
CA GLU A 71 -16.90 -24.56 9.04
C GLU A 71 -16.84 -25.90 9.81
N TYR A 72 -16.66 -25.84 11.13
CA TYR A 72 -16.70 -27.01 12.00
C TYR A 72 -18.06 -27.74 11.86
N PHE A 73 -19.18 -27.05 12.02
CA PHE A 73 -20.50 -27.64 11.94
C PHE A 73 -20.85 -28.14 10.53
N ARG A 74 -20.34 -27.51 9.50
CA ARG A 74 -20.47 -27.99 8.12
C ARG A 74 -19.80 -29.35 7.90
N ARG A 75 -18.65 -29.55 8.54
CA ARG A 75 -17.85 -30.80 8.43
C ARG A 75 -18.38 -31.92 9.32
N HIS A 76 -18.80 -31.61 10.55
CA HIS A 76 -19.10 -32.60 11.60
C HIS A 76 -20.59 -32.68 11.97
N GLY A 77 -21.41 -31.77 11.48
CA GLY A 77 -22.81 -31.65 11.87
C GLY A 77 -23.00 -31.10 13.29
N LYS A 78 -24.26 -30.94 13.68
CA LYS A 78 -24.68 -30.45 15.00
C LYS A 78 -25.14 -31.62 15.84
N LYS A 79 -24.62 -31.77 17.07
CA LYS A 79 -24.90 -32.92 17.91
C LYS A 79 -25.62 -32.59 19.23
N GLY A 80 -25.57 -31.31 19.69
CA GLY A 80 -26.20 -30.87 20.94
C GLY A 80 -25.64 -31.50 22.21
N GLN A 81 -24.43 -32.08 22.18
CA GLN A 81 -23.82 -32.80 23.27
C GLN A 81 -22.32 -32.53 23.43
N ASN A 82 -21.80 -31.49 22.78
CA ASN A 82 -20.38 -31.16 22.81
C ASN A 82 -20.11 -30.02 23.81
N ASN A 83 -18.84 -29.91 24.22
CA ASN A 83 -18.30 -28.72 24.84
C ASN A 83 -17.54 -27.91 23.78
N TYR A 84 -17.64 -26.61 23.86
CA TYR A 84 -16.89 -25.66 23.03
C TYR A 84 -16.10 -24.72 23.89
N ILE A 85 -14.83 -24.55 23.67
CA ILE A 85 -13.95 -23.60 24.36
C ILE A 85 -13.45 -22.57 23.34
N PHE A 86 -13.56 -21.30 23.70
CA PHE A 86 -13.12 -20.17 22.91
C PHE A 86 -12.13 -19.34 23.71
N THR A 87 -10.92 -19.16 23.18
CA THR A 87 -9.85 -18.42 23.89
C THR A 87 -9.44 -17.16 23.16
N LEU A 88 -9.68 -17.06 21.86
CA LEU A 88 -9.21 -15.93 21.04
C LEU A 88 -10.09 -15.76 19.79
N GLY A 89 -10.22 -14.52 19.34
CA GLY A 89 -10.91 -14.17 18.10
C GLY A 89 -12.28 -13.54 18.28
N GLU A 90 -13.00 -13.40 17.20
CA GLU A 90 -14.39 -12.92 17.14
C GLU A 90 -15.23 -13.89 16.33
N LEU A 91 -16.52 -13.92 16.56
CA LEU A 91 -17.45 -14.80 15.84
C LEU A 91 -18.21 -14.01 14.77
N ASP A 92 -18.12 -14.46 13.54
CA ASP A 92 -18.97 -13.95 12.47
C ASP A 92 -20.45 -14.35 12.70
N PRO A 93 -21.42 -13.61 12.16
CA PRO A 93 -22.85 -13.85 12.42
C PRO A 93 -23.33 -15.26 12.05
N ILE A 94 -22.70 -15.87 11.02
CA ILE A 94 -23.07 -17.22 10.55
C ILE A 94 -22.57 -18.27 11.53
N SER A 95 -21.32 -18.14 11.98
CA SER A 95 -20.70 -18.98 13.02
C SER A 95 -21.45 -18.86 14.34
N LEU A 96 -21.81 -17.64 14.74
CA LEU A 96 -22.59 -17.38 15.95
C LEU A 96 -23.96 -18.08 15.89
N LYS A 97 -24.71 -17.92 14.80
CA LYS A 97 -25.99 -18.59 14.61
C LYS A 97 -25.87 -20.11 14.63
N ALA A 98 -24.83 -20.65 14.00
CA ALA A 98 -24.58 -22.10 13.99
C ALA A 98 -24.27 -22.64 15.39
N LEU A 99 -23.43 -21.94 16.15
CA LEU A 99 -23.07 -22.27 17.52
C LEU A 99 -24.28 -22.21 18.46
N PHE A 100 -25.04 -21.13 18.44
CA PHE A 100 -26.24 -20.96 19.28
C PHE A 100 -27.30 -22.02 19.00
N SER A 101 -27.45 -22.42 17.74
CA SER A 101 -28.37 -23.53 17.40
C SER A 101 -27.95 -24.86 18.02
N ASP A 102 -26.63 -25.15 18.12
CA ASP A 102 -26.15 -26.39 18.73
C ASP A 102 -26.18 -26.32 20.28
N ILE A 103 -25.92 -25.12 20.86
CA ILE A 103 -26.10 -24.89 22.28
C ILE A 103 -27.57 -25.04 22.68
N GLN A 104 -28.49 -24.49 21.91
CA GLN A 104 -29.93 -24.66 22.11
C GLN A 104 -30.36 -26.12 22.15
N ALA A 105 -29.70 -27.00 21.41
CA ALA A 105 -29.92 -28.45 21.40
C ALA A 105 -29.31 -29.16 22.63
N GLY A 106 -28.39 -28.53 23.40
CA GLY A 106 -27.87 -29.08 24.66
C GLY A 106 -26.34 -29.05 24.81
N SER A 107 -25.61 -28.56 23.82
CA SER A 107 -24.15 -28.32 23.93
C SER A 107 -23.85 -27.19 24.93
N GLN A 108 -22.60 -27.10 25.40
CA GLN A 108 -22.14 -26.03 26.28
C GLN A 108 -20.95 -25.32 25.68
N ALA A 109 -20.84 -24.02 25.94
CA ALA A 109 -19.72 -23.21 25.48
C ALA A 109 -19.10 -22.41 26.62
N LEU A 110 -17.77 -22.38 26.65
CA LEU A 110 -16.97 -21.58 27.58
C LEU A 110 -16.15 -20.57 26.77
N PHE A 111 -16.43 -19.30 26.98
CA PHE A 111 -15.69 -18.17 26.42
C PHE A 111 -14.71 -17.66 27.47
N LEU A 112 -13.43 -17.83 27.26
CA LEU A 112 -12.35 -17.33 28.13
C LEU A 112 -11.85 -15.95 27.72
N THR A 113 -12.53 -15.34 26.77
CA THR A 113 -12.27 -13.97 26.30
C THR A 113 -13.57 -13.30 25.93
N HIS A 114 -13.53 -11.98 25.86
CA HIS A 114 -14.69 -11.21 25.43
C HIS A 114 -14.92 -11.32 23.93
N TYR A 115 -16.18 -11.57 23.54
CA TYR A 115 -16.66 -11.57 22.17
C TYR A 115 -17.77 -10.52 22.04
N TYR A 116 -17.51 -9.45 21.29
CA TYR A 116 -18.50 -8.36 21.10
C TYR A 116 -19.77 -8.84 20.39
N SER A 117 -19.65 -9.84 19.52
CA SER A 117 -20.81 -10.47 18.86
C SER A 117 -21.81 -11.12 19.80
N LEU A 118 -21.43 -11.41 21.06
CA LEU A 118 -22.35 -11.93 22.08
C LEU A 118 -23.21 -10.85 22.73
N ASN A 119 -22.78 -9.61 22.75
CA ASN A 119 -23.44 -8.52 23.47
C ASN A 119 -24.87 -8.29 23.01
N ASP A 120 -25.05 -8.11 21.70
CA ASP A 120 -26.37 -7.87 21.12
C ASP A 120 -27.29 -9.08 21.24
N THR A 121 -26.73 -10.29 21.03
CA THR A 121 -27.52 -11.53 21.07
C THR A 121 -27.99 -11.88 22.49
N LEU A 122 -27.15 -11.65 23.49
CA LEU A 122 -27.43 -11.98 24.89
C LEU A 122 -27.93 -10.80 25.69
N LYS A 123 -27.89 -9.58 25.16
CA LYS A 123 -28.22 -8.32 25.83
C LYS A 123 -27.37 -8.12 27.10
N ILE A 124 -26.08 -8.29 26.96
CA ILE A 124 -25.09 -8.07 28.03
C ILE A 124 -24.23 -6.86 27.67
N GLU A 125 -23.84 -6.10 28.69
CA GLU A 125 -22.93 -4.97 28.51
C GLU A 125 -21.72 -5.16 29.42
N MET A 126 -20.57 -4.68 28.96
CA MET A 126 -19.30 -4.76 29.68
C MET A 126 -18.58 -3.41 29.66
N ASP A 127 -17.81 -3.16 30.71
CA ASP A 127 -16.89 -2.02 30.80
C ASP A 127 -15.49 -2.52 31.17
N SER A 128 -14.46 -1.77 30.82
CA SER A 128 -13.07 -2.10 31.14
C SER A 128 -12.42 -0.99 31.97
N ARG A 129 -11.54 -1.38 32.87
CA ARG A 129 -10.69 -0.47 33.63
C ARG A 129 -9.24 -0.81 33.41
N TYR A 130 -8.49 0.24 33.19
CA TYR A 130 -7.05 0.22 32.97
C TYR A 130 -6.34 0.89 34.15
N TYR A 131 -5.05 0.70 34.26
CA TYR A 131 -4.21 1.31 35.32
C TYR A 131 -4.59 0.89 36.74
N ILE A 132 -5.04 -0.37 36.90
CA ILE A 132 -5.43 -0.91 38.20
C ILE A 132 -4.20 -1.24 39.01
N GLN A 133 -4.20 -0.83 40.29
CA GLN A 133 -3.10 -1.06 41.21
C GLN A 133 -3.13 -2.46 41.86
N GLU A 134 -4.32 -2.93 42.19
CA GLU A 134 -4.53 -4.25 42.83
C GLU A 134 -5.75 -4.93 42.18
N MET A 135 -5.60 -6.20 41.85
CA MET A 135 -6.68 -7.02 41.32
C MET A 135 -6.72 -8.39 42.05
N LYS A 136 -7.92 -8.83 42.38
CA LYS A 136 -8.16 -10.18 42.94
C LYS A 136 -9.35 -10.80 42.21
N LEU A 137 -9.22 -12.08 41.88
CA LEU A 137 -10.29 -12.88 41.26
C LEU A 137 -10.91 -13.81 42.30
N GLN A 138 -12.22 -14.02 42.23
CA GLN A 138 -12.94 -14.93 43.12
C GLN A 138 -14.04 -15.64 42.33
N LEU A 139 -14.19 -16.95 42.56
CA LEU A 139 -15.35 -17.71 42.07
C LEU A 139 -16.37 -17.89 43.19
N ALA A 140 -17.64 -17.75 42.84
CA ALA A 140 -18.77 -17.95 43.76
C ALA A 140 -19.20 -19.43 43.80
N THR A 141 -18.27 -20.35 44.03
CA THR A 141 -18.59 -21.79 44.13
C THR A 141 -18.27 -22.29 45.52
N SER A 142 -19.03 -23.31 45.98
CA SER A 142 -18.77 -23.95 47.24
C SER A 142 -17.44 -24.71 47.28
N SER A 143 -16.95 -25.15 46.13
CA SER A 143 -15.70 -25.92 46.02
C SER A 143 -14.43 -25.05 45.97
N TYR A 144 -14.56 -23.81 45.55
CA TYR A 144 -13.42 -22.89 45.45
C TYR A 144 -13.88 -21.43 45.62
N ASN A 145 -13.79 -20.93 46.84
CA ASN A 145 -14.19 -19.55 47.19
C ASN A 145 -12.99 -18.77 47.76
N LYS A 146 -11.85 -18.81 47.10
CA LYS A 146 -10.68 -18.03 47.46
C LYS A 146 -10.54 -16.79 46.60
N MET A 147 -10.14 -15.68 47.22
CA MET A 147 -9.63 -14.52 46.49
C MET A 147 -8.21 -14.79 46.04
N VAL A 148 -7.98 -14.76 44.75
CA VAL A 148 -6.67 -14.99 44.16
C VAL A 148 -6.13 -13.65 43.66
N PRO A 149 -4.99 -13.17 44.19
CA PRO A 149 -4.36 -11.96 43.70
C PRO A 149 -3.80 -12.19 42.30
N VAL A 150 -3.96 -11.18 41.45
CA VAL A 150 -3.30 -11.06 40.16
C VAL A 150 -2.31 -9.92 40.29
N GLU A 151 -1.05 -10.26 40.32
CA GLU A 151 0.04 -9.29 40.47
C GLU A 151 0.44 -8.73 39.11
N LYS A 152 0.96 -7.51 39.12
CA LYS A 152 1.58 -6.94 37.90
C LYS A 152 2.76 -7.81 37.49
N ASP A 153 2.87 -8.02 36.19
CA ASP A 153 4.11 -8.54 35.60
C ASP A 153 5.16 -7.44 35.41
N GLY A 154 6.37 -7.83 35.13
CA GLY A 154 7.47 -6.88 34.91
C GLY A 154 7.41 -6.11 33.60
N ALA A 155 6.45 -6.43 32.72
CA ALA A 155 6.35 -5.86 31.38
C ALA A 155 5.38 -4.69 31.28
N TYR A 156 4.37 -4.66 32.17
CA TYR A 156 3.34 -3.63 32.16
C TYR A 156 3.19 -2.97 33.53
N ASP A 157 3.12 -1.64 33.54
CA ASP A 157 2.98 -0.85 34.79
C ASP A 157 1.55 -0.85 35.33
N TYR A 158 0.60 -1.50 34.64
CA TYR A 158 -0.79 -1.51 35.02
C TYR A 158 -1.44 -2.89 34.81
N LEU A 159 -2.49 -3.16 35.58
CA LEU A 159 -3.43 -4.25 35.34
C LEU A 159 -4.64 -3.71 34.57
N GLU A 160 -5.20 -4.57 33.74
CA GLU A 160 -6.44 -4.32 33.03
C GLU A 160 -7.49 -5.32 33.47
N THR A 161 -8.71 -4.88 33.71
CA THR A 161 -9.84 -5.75 34.00
C THR A 161 -11.08 -5.34 33.24
N THR A 162 -11.88 -6.33 32.89
CA THR A 162 -13.19 -6.15 32.24
C THR A 162 -14.24 -6.83 33.13
N PHE A 163 -15.44 -6.25 33.17
CA PHE A 163 -16.53 -6.73 34.01
C PHE A 163 -17.88 -6.42 33.36
N PHE A 164 -18.92 -7.17 33.78
CA PHE A 164 -20.28 -6.97 33.27
C PHE A 164 -20.95 -5.80 34.01
N THR A 165 -21.51 -4.85 33.23
CA THR A 165 -22.26 -3.70 33.76
C THR A 165 -23.77 -3.90 33.68
N SER A 166 -24.23 -4.66 32.65
CA SER A 166 -25.65 -4.98 32.48
C SER A 166 -25.82 -6.47 32.21
N LEU A 167 -26.72 -7.11 32.94
CA LEU A 167 -27.08 -8.53 32.83
C LEU A 167 -28.57 -8.69 33.03
N ASP A 168 -29.15 -9.72 32.40
CA ASP A 168 -30.51 -10.16 32.71
C ASP A 168 -30.49 -10.95 34.01
N LYS A 169 -30.83 -10.30 35.14
CA LYS A 169 -30.82 -10.89 36.49
C LYS A 169 -31.77 -12.07 36.64
N THR A 170 -32.74 -12.26 35.75
CA THR A 170 -33.69 -13.39 35.82
C THR A 170 -33.13 -14.62 35.11
N ARG A 171 -32.27 -14.43 34.13
CA ARG A 171 -31.67 -15.48 33.31
C ARG A 171 -30.22 -15.78 33.72
N ASP A 172 -29.41 -14.73 33.92
CA ASP A 172 -27.97 -14.84 34.01
C ASP A 172 -27.53 -15.03 35.48
N LYS A 173 -26.59 -15.95 35.70
CA LYS A 173 -26.08 -16.26 37.02
C LYS A 173 -24.63 -15.80 37.15
N ALA A 174 -24.33 -14.95 38.12
CA ALA A 174 -22.97 -14.58 38.44
C ALA A 174 -22.21 -15.76 39.06
N LEU A 175 -21.11 -16.16 38.46
CA LEU A 175 -20.23 -17.26 38.88
C LEU A 175 -18.88 -16.79 39.40
N GLY A 176 -18.45 -15.57 39.00
CA GLY A 176 -17.17 -15.03 39.43
C GLY A 176 -17.20 -13.52 39.55
N TYR A 177 -16.27 -13.04 40.35
CA TYR A 177 -16.13 -11.63 40.67
C TYR A 177 -14.67 -11.22 40.54
N VAL A 178 -14.47 -9.98 40.11
CA VAL A 178 -13.20 -9.27 40.18
C VAL A 178 -13.29 -8.17 41.23
N TYR A 179 -12.32 -8.14 42.12
CA TYR A 179 -12.10 -7.06 43.06
C TYR A 179 -10.90 -6.27 42.58
N PHE A 180 -11.08 -4.98 42.43
CA PHE A 180 -9.99 -4.13 41.98
C PHE A 180 -9.96 -2.82 42.75
N LYS A 181 -8.77 -2.25 42.81
CA LYS A 181 -8.51 -0.92 43.32
C LYS A 181 -7.72 -0.15 42.25
N ASP A 182 -8.27 0.93 41.78
CA ASP A 182 -7.54 1.98 41.13
C ASP A 182 -7.13 3.09 42.10
N GLU A 183 -6.69 4.23 41.65
CA GLU A 183 -6.21 5.31 42.50
C GLU A 183 -7.24 5.76 43.55
N THR A 184 -8.52 5.71 43.25
CA THR A 184 -9.59 6.28 44.09
C THR A 184 -10.68 5.30 44.50
N ILE A 185 -10.89 4.21 43.77
CA ILE A 185 -12.07 3.37 43.87
C ILE A 185 -11.68 1.93 44.19
N LYS A 186 -12.33 1.37 45.24
CA LYS A 186 -12.36 -0.07 45.48
C LYS A 186 -13.71 -0.60 45.02
N LYS A 187 -13.69 -1.53 44.06
CA LYS A 187 -14.92 -2.12 43.51
C LYS A 187 -14.89 -3.63 43.49
N LYS A 188 -16.08 -4.20 43.55
CA LYS A 188 -16.40 -5.61 43.34
C LYS A 188 -17.36 -5.67 42.14
N GLU A 189 -16.95 -6.28 41.05
CA GLU A 189 -17.74 -6.39 39.84
C GLU A 189 -17.81 -7.85 39.35
N ILE A 190 -18.84 -8.18 38.57
CA ILE A 190 -19.01 -9.53 38.02
C ILE A 190 -18.11 -9.69 36.80
N ASN A 191 -17.28 -10.75 36.78
CA ASN A 191 -16.39 -11.02 35.65
C ASN A 191 -16.56 -12.41 35.00
N PHE A 192 -17.42 -13.27 35.59
CA PHE A 192 -17.72 -14.58 35.03
C PHE A 192 -19.18 -14.93 35.28
N ILE A 193 -19.89 -15.36 34.23
CA ILE A 193 -21.33 -15.62 34.28
C ILE A 193 -21.69 -16.94 33.57
N GLU A 194 -22.85 -17.53 34.02
CA GLU A 194 -23.56 -18.58 33.33
C GLU A 194 -24.80 -17.97 32.68
N VAL A 195 -24.99 -18.22 31.38
CA VAL A 195 -26.17 -17.84 30.61
C VAL A 195 -26.85 -19.09 30.08
N PRO A 196 -28.01 -19.51 30.62
CA PRO A 196 -28.79 -20.60 30.04
C PRO A 196 -29.30 -20.24 28.64
N TYR A 197 -29.17 -21.18 27.70
CA TYR A 197 -29.68 -20.99 26.36
C TYR A 197 -30.28 -22.28 25.80
N GLY A 198 -31.60 -22.36 25.74
CA GLY A 198 -32.31 -23.57 25.38
C GLY A 198 -32.03 -24.71 26.37
N LYS A 199 -31.53 -25.86 25.87
CA LYS A 199 -31.12 -27.00 26.69
C LYS A 199 -29.66 -26.95 27.13
N GLY A 200 -28.88 -26.02 26.58
CA GLY A 200 -27.45 -25.82 26.84
C GLY A 200 -27.17 -24.61 27.69
N LYS A 201 -25.88 -24.27 27.81
CA LYS A 201 -25.40 -23.16 28.63
C LYS A 201 -24.20 -22.51 27.99
N LEU A 202 -24.07 -21.22 28.22
CA LEU A 202 -22.85 -20.46 27.93
C LEU A 202 -22.21 -20.02 29.23
N TYR A 203 -20.90 -20.16 29.33
CA TYR A 203 -20.08 -19.62 30.39
C TYR A 203 -19.19 -18.54 29.78
N ILE A 204 -19.27 -17.33 30.27
CA ILE A 204 -18.61 -16.17 29.67
C ILE A 204 -17.74 -15.49 30.71
N TYR A 205 -16.45 -15.48 30.45
CA TYR A 205 -15.46 -14.72 31.20
C TYR A 205 -15.28 -13.35 30.53
N ALA A 206 -15.36 -12.29 31.31
CA ALA A 206 -15.18 -10.93 30.85
C ALA A 206 -13.70 -10.61 30.63
N GLY A 207 -13.39 -9.97 29.51
CA GLY A 207 -12.06 -9.47 29.17
C GLY A 207 -11.12 -10.50 28.55
N ALA A 208 -9.87 -10.12 28.46
CA ALA A 208 -8.81 -10.94 27.91
C ALA A 208 -8.44 -12.11 28.86
N PRO A 209 -7.94 -13.24 28.34
CA PRO A 209 -7.62 -14.44 29.10
C PRO A 209 -6.31 -14.33 29.91
N VAL A 210 -6.00 -13.17 30.49
CA VAL A 210 -4.74 -12.87 31.17
C VAL A 210 -4.45 -13.90 32.26
N ALA A 211 -5.43 -14.19 33.10
CA ALA A 211 -5.29 -15.15 34.22
C ALA A 211 -5.01 -16.59 33.77
N PHE A 212 -5.21 -16.91 32.52
CA PHE A 212 -4.99 -18.25 31.91
C PHE A 212 -3.71 -18.36 31.13
N THR A 213 -2.90 -17.32 31.07
CA THR A 213 -1.65 -17.29 30.31
C THR A 213 -0.53 -18.07 31.00
N ASN A 214 0.48 -18.44 30.22
CA ASN A 214 1.63 -19.21 30.75
C ASN A 214 2.30 -18.55 31.95
N TYR A 215 2.49 -17.24 31.92
CA TYR A 215 3.09 -16.50 33.04
C TYR A 215 2.29 -16.67 34.32
N TYR A 216 0.99 -16.42 34.27
CA TYR A 216 0.13 -16.44 35.45
C TYR A 216 -0.13 -17.85 35.96
N LEU A 217 -0.31 -18.83 35.09
CA LEU A 217 -0.48 -20.23 35.49
C LEU A 217 0.79 -20.83 36.11
N LYS A 218 1.97 -20.40 35.64
CA LYS A 218 3.25 -20.88 36.17
C LYS A 218 3.65 -20.17 37.46
N SER A 219 3.40 -18.87 37.55
CA SER A 219 3.85 -18.04 38.69
C SER A 219 2.95 -18.19 39.94
N ASN A 220 1.67 -18.54 39.75
CA ASN A 220 0.71 -18.59 40.85
C ASN A 220 -0.16 -19.86 40.81
N PHE A 221 0.13 -20.81 41.69
CA PHE A 221 -0.62 -22.05 41.80
C PHE A 221 -2.13 -21.84 42.05
N HIS A 222 -2.51 -20.76 42.76
CA HIS A 222 -3.92 -20.46 42.98
C HIS A 222 -4.64 -20.04 41.68
N LEU A 223 -3.96 -19.41 40.76
CA LEU A 223 -4.53 -19.11 39.43
C LEU A 223 -4.69 -20.40 38.61
N GLY A 224 -3.78 -21.36 38.72
CA GLY A 224 -3.95 -22.68 38.09
C GLY A 224 -5.22 -23.38 38.60
N ARG A 225 -5.46 -23.35 39.94
CA ARG A 225 -6.71 -23.89 40.54
C ARG A 225 -7.96 -23.09 40.10
N TYR A 226 -7.84 -21.78 40.00
CA TYR A 226 -8.91 -20.92 39.52
C TYR A 226 -9.28 -21.30 38.08
N ALA A 227 -8.30 -21.45 37.16
CA ALA A 227 -8.51 -21.89 35.80
C ALA A 227 -9.13 -23.28 35.69
N ALA A 228 -8.62 -24.26 36.48
CA ALA A 228 -9.19 -25.61 36.53
C ALA A 228 -10.64 -25.62 37.03
N THR A 229 -10.98 -24.73 37.99
CA THR A 229 -12.35 -24.58 38.44
C THR A 229 -13.27 -24.01 37.38
N ILE A 230 -12.82 -23.05 36.59
CA ILE A 230 -13.57 -22.52 35.42
C ILE A 230 -13.79 -23.61 34.39
N LEU A 231 -12.77 -24.40 34.04
CA LEU A 231 -12.94 -25.53 33.12
C LEU A 231 -13.93 -26.56 33.64
N SER A 232 -14.07 -26.73 34.97
CA SER A 232 -14.96 -27.71 35.59
C SER A 232 -16.46 -27.38 35.44
N TYR A 233 -16.82 -26.21 35.00
CA TYR A 233 -18.20 -25.91 34.60
C TYR A 233 -18.65 -26.69 33.38
N LEU A 234 -17.73 -27.12 32.51
CA LEU A 234 -18.02 -27.99 31.38
C LEU A 234 -18.01 -29.46 31.81
N PRO A 235 -18.97 -30.30 31.38
CA PRO A 235 -18.98 -31.73 31.64
C PRO A 235 -17.73 -32.42 31.06
N ARG A 236 -17.06 -33.24 31.91
CA ARG A 236 -15.79 -33.91 31.50
C ARG A 236 -16.00 -35.08 30.55
N ASP A 237 -17.19 -35.63 30.50
CA ASP A 237 -17.55 -36.83 29.70
C ASP A 237 -18.06 -36.52 28.29
N ARG A 238 -18.00 -35.24 27.87
CA ARG A 238 -18.37 -34.80 26.52
C ARG A 238 -17.15 -34.57 25.64
N LYS A 239 -17.33 -34.77 24.32
CA LYS A 239 -16.33 -34.32 23.36
C LYS A 239 -16.16 -32.81 23.48
N THR A 240 -14.92 -32.39 23.57
CA THR A 240 -14.57 -30.96 23.74
C THR A 240 -13.86 -30.49 22.48
N VAL A 241 -14.34 -29.39 21.92
CA VAL A 241 -13.74 -28.71 20.76
C VAL A 241 -13.20 -27.37 21.21
N TRP A 242 -11.91 -27.19 21.06
CA TRP A 242 -11.25 -25.95 21.42
C TRP A 242 -10.96 -25.11 20.19
N PHE A 243 -11.68 -24.01 20.03
CA PHE A 243 -11.42 -22.98 19.01
C PHE A 243 -10.29 -22.09 19.51
N ALA A 244 -9.05 -22.54 19.27
CA ALA A 244 -7.85 -21.93 19.83
C ALA A 244 -7.42 -20.66 19.10
N ASN A 245 -7.59 -20.66 17.78
CA ASN A 245 -7.24 -19.55 16.90
C ASN A 245 -8.35 -19.39 15.86
N THR A 246 -9.43 -18.69 16.20
CA THR A 246 -10.45 -18.39 15.22
C THR A 246 -9.99 -17.30 14.27
N TYR A 247 -10.43 -17.41 13.02
CA TYR A 247 -10.09 -16.47 11.94
C TYR A 247 -10.36 -15.02 12.37
N GLY A 248 -9.34 -14.18 12.39
CA GLY A 248 -9.44 -12.77 12.79
C GLY A 248 -8.79 -12.43 14.13
N SER A 249 -8.37 -13.43 14.93
CA SER A 249 -7.69 -13.19 16.21
C SER A 249 -6.38 -12.43 16.03
N ASP A 250 -5.62 -12.76 14.97
CA ASP A 250 -4.34 -12.12 14.69
C ASP A 250 -4.50 -10.65 14.24
N ARG A 251 -5.67 -10.30 13.68
CA ARG A 251 -5.97 -8.91 13.27
C ARG A 251 -6.19 -7.96 14.44
N PHE A 252 -6.70 -8.46 15.56
CA PHE A 252 -6.94 -7.63 16.75
C PHE A 252 -5.70 -7.40 17.61
N MET A 253 -4.65 -8.19 17.42
CA MET A 253 -3.40 -8.11 18.18
C MET A 253 -2.28 -7.36 17.47
N ALA A 254 -2.46 -7.00 16.20
CA ALA A 254 -1.50 -6.18 15.49
C ALA A 254 -1.62 -4.73 15.97
N ASN A 255 -0.66 -4.25 16.73
CA ASN A 255 -0.61 -2.87 17.22
C ASN A 255 -0.51 -1.85 16.08
N ASN A 256 -0.07 -2.29 14.91
CA ASN A 256 0.00 -1.47 13.70
C ASN A 256 -0.02 -2.34 12.43
N THR A 257 -0.18 -1.70 11.27
CA THR A 257 -0.24 -2.38 9.96
C THR A 257 1.01 -3.21 9.65
N LEU A 258 2.19 -2.77 10.11
CA LEU A 258 3.44 -3.50 9.88
C LEU A 258 3.50 -4.79 10.71
N ASP A 259 2.97 -4.77 11.94
CA ASP A 259 2.87 -5.97 12.77
C ASP A 259 1.97 -7.01 12.10
N PHE A 260 0.83 -6.58 11.57
CA PHE A 260 -0.07 -7.45 10.80
C PHE A 260 0.64 -8.11 9.59
N ILE A 261 1.39 -7.31 8.82
CA ILE A 261 2.16 -7.81 7.67
C ILE A 261 3.24 -8.82 8.11
N ASN A 262 3.87 -8.58 9.26
CA ASN A 262 4.93 -9.45 9.78
C ASN A 262 4.40 -10.71 10.46
N GLN A 263 3.18 -10.72 10.98
CA GLN A 263 2.56 -11.90 11.58
C GLN A 263 2.15 -12.93 10.53
N GLU A 264 1.60 -12.48 9.38
CA GLU A 264 1.18 -13.37 8.31
C GLU A 264 2.38 -13.84 7.44
N PRO A 265 2.71 -15.14 7.42
CA PRO A 265 3.88 -15.66 6.71
C PRO A 265 3.91 -15.26 5.23
N SER A 266 2.76 -15.31 4.56
CA SER A 266 2.61 -14.95 3.14
C SER A 266 2.86 -13.47 2.90
N LEU A 267 2.28 -12.60 3.74
CA LEU A 267 2.45 -11.15 3.63
C LEU A 267 3.89 -10.74 3.99
N ARG A 268 4.49 -11.35 4.99
CA ARG A 268 5.87 -11.13 5.38
C ARG A 268 6.86 -11.43 4.25
N ILE A 269 6.68 -12.57 3.55
CA ILE A 269 7.52 -12.93 2.40
C ILE A 269 7.30 -11.91 1.27
N THR A 270 6.05 -11.60 0.95
CA THR A 270 5.69 -10.64 -0.09
C THR A 270 6.29 -9.26 0.20
N TRP A 271 6.16 -8.78 1.44
CA TRP A 271 6.74 -7.50 1.87
C TRP A 271 8.27 -7.46 1.71
N ARG A 272 8.95 -8.53 2.13
CA ARG A 272 10.42 -8.64 1.98
C ARG A 272 10.85 -8.68 0.51
N LEU A 273 10.10 -9.41 -0.34
CA LEU A 273 10.36 -9.43 -1.79
C LEU A 273 10.12 -8.07 -2.44
N LEU A 274 9.08 -7.34 -2.01
CA LEU A 274 8.79 -5.99 -2.48
C LEU A 274 9.92 -5.02 -2.10
N LEU A 275 10.39 -5.06 -0.86
CA LEU A 275 11.53 -4.27 -0.41
C LEU A 275 12.81 -4.61 -1.17
N LEU A 276 13.08 -5.91 -1.41
CA LEU A 276 14.22 -6.35 -2.21
C LEU A 276 14.08 -5.87 -3.66
N GLY A 277 12.92 -6.00 -4.26
CA GLY A 277 12.64 -5.49 -5.61
C GLY A 277 12.81 -3.98 -5.73
N PHE A 278 12.31 -3.23 -4.75
CA PHE A 278 12.50 -1.78 -4.67
C PHE A 278 13.99 -1.40 -4.54
N LEU A 279 14.74 -2.11 -3.72
CA LEU A 279 16.17 -1.93 -3.57
C LEU A 279 16.91 -2.19 -4.88
N LEU A 280 16.60 -3.30 -5.54
CA LEU A 280 17.16 -3.61 -6.87
C LEU A 280 16.78 -2.53 -7.90
N PHE A 281 15.54 -2.07 -7.88
CA PHE A 281 15.09 -0.97 -8.73
C PHE A 281 15.92 0.29 -8.49
N LEU A 282 16.16 0.69 -7.23
CA LEU A 282 17.01 1.84 -6.90
C LEU A 282 18.44 1.66 -7.40
N VAL A 283 19.02 0.46 -7.24
CA VAL A 283 20.38 0.16 -7.70
C VAL A 283 20.50 0.24 -9.23
N PHE A 284 19.53 -0.31 -9.95
CA PHE A 284 19.56 -0.35 -11.41
C PHE A 284 19.08 0.96 -12.06
N LYS A 285 18.03 1.58 -11.52
CA LYS A 285 17.46 2.84 -12.05
C LYS A 285 18.11 4.09 -11.47
N GLY A 286 18.65 4.04 -10.26
CA GLY A 286 19.37 5.16 -9.64
C GLY A 286 20.68 5.50 -10.36
N LYS A 287 21.16 4.60 -11.23
CA LYS A 287 22.23 4.93 -12.18
C LYS A 287 21.68 5.99 -13.14
N ARG A 288 22.04 7.23 -12.88
CA ARG A 288 21.73 8.36 -13.75
C ARG A 288 22.18 7.99 -15.16
N GLN A 289 21.25 7.62 -16.02
CA GLN A 289 21.53 7.52 -17.43
C GLN A 289 21.88 8.96 -17.86
N GLN A 290 23.17 9.24 -18.01
CA GLN A 290 23.55 10.41 -18.77
C GLN A 290 22.84 10.25 -20.11
N ARG A 291 21.96 11.19 -20.45
CA ARG A 291 21.48 11.31 -21.82
C ARG A 291 22.74 11.25 -22.66
N ILE A 292 22.79 10.31 -23.59
CA ILE A 292 23.77 10.34 -24.67
C ILE A 292 23.58 11.72 -25.27
N ILE A 293 24.53 12.63 -24.96
CA ILE A 293 24.57 13.92 -25.66
C ILE A 293 24.81 13.48 -27.10
N PRO A 294 23.83 13.62 -28.02
CA PRO A 294 24.08 13.30 -29.40
C PRO A 294 25.29 14.19 -29.78
N VAL A 295 26.34 13.56 -30.28
CA VAL A 295 27.45 14.31 -30.88
C VAL A 295 26.79 15.13 -32.00
N ILE A 296 26.55 16.41 -31.72
CA ILE A 296 26.10 17.36 -32.72
C ILE A 296 27.28 17.47 -33.63
N GLU A 297 27.27 16.72 -34.75
CA GLU A 297 28.20 16.98 -35.86
C GLU A 297 28.10 18.47 -36.16
N LYS A 298 29.27 19.12 -36.24
CA LYS A 298 29.30 20.55 -36.62
C LYS A 298 28.34 20.74 -37.78
N PRO A 299 27.42 21.71 -37.72
CA PRO A 299 26.46 21.91 -38.79
C PRO A 299 27.23 22.03 -40.11
N LYS A 300 27.13 21.00 -40.94
CA LYS A 300 27.52 21.11 -42.34
C LYS A 300 26.72 22.29 -42.87
N ASN A 301 27.35 23.08 -43.70
CA ASN A 301 26.76 24.31 -44.18
C ASN A 301 25.43 24.00 -44.91
N THR A 302 24.39 23.85 -44.12
CA THR A 302 23.05 23.39 -44.53
C THR A 302 22.42 24.33 -45.54
N THR A 303 22.94 25.56 -45.66
CA THR A 303 22.51 26.55 -46.63
C THR A 303 22.76 26.09 -48.04
N ILE A 304 23.89 25.42 -48.31
CA ILE A 304 24.22 24.91 -49.66
C ILE A 304 23.35 23.68 -49.99
N GLU A 305 23.24 22.73 -49.05
CA GLU A 305 22.38 21.55 -49.24
C GLU A 305 20.91 21.93 -49.37
N PHE A 306 20.46 22.91 -48.60
CA PHE A 306 19.11 23.46 -48.69
C PHE A 306 18.90 24.12 -50.06
N ALA A 307 19.83 24.97 -50.50
CA ALA A 307 19.76 25.62 -51.82
C ALA A 307 19.76 24.59 -52.97
N GLN A 308 20.58 23.53 -52.86
CA GLN A 308 20.58 22.45 -53.86
C GLN A 308 19.27 21.67 -53.86
N SER A 309 18.71 21.36 -52.66
CA SER A 309 17.43 20.66 -52.57
C SER A 309 16.28 21.48 -53.16
N ILE A 310 16.23 22.77 -52.84
CA ILE A 310 15.23 23.69 -53.39
C ILE A 310 15.42 23.83 -54.92
N SER A 311 16.65 23.99 -55.39
CA SER A 311 16.94 24.07 -56.83
C SER A 311 16.53 22.81 -57.58
N SER A 312 16.75 21.63 -56.99
CA SER A 312 16.33 20.35 -57.59
C SER A 312 14.81 20.22 -57.66
N LEU A 313 14.09 20.71 -56.64
CA LEU A 313 12.64 20.69 -56.57
C LEU A 313 12.05 21.59 -57.65
N TYR A 314 12.58 22.82 -57.80
CA TYR A 314 12.17 23.74 -58.88
C TYR A 314 12.49 23.21 -60.27
N TYR A 315 13.63 22.52 -60.45
CA TYR A 315 13.97 21.88 -61.72
C TYR A 315 13.00 20.73 -62.06
N GLN A 316 12.49 20.02 -61.08
CA GLN A 316 11.49 18.95 -61.30
C GLN A 316 10.12 19.48 -61.69
N GLU A 317 9.70 20.63 -61.18
CA GLU A 317 8.39 21.23 -61.48
C GLU A 317 8.30 21.80 -62.92
N ARG A 318 9.42 22.12 -63.57
CA ARG A 318 9.51 22.65 -64.98
C ARG A 318 8.62 23.85 -65.22
N ASP A 319 8.25 24.62 -64.24
CA ASP A 319 7.46 25.85 -64.39
C ASP A 319 8.38 27.06 -64.58
N ALA A 320 8.80 27.27 -65.82
CA ALA A 320 9.64 28.41 -66.23
C ALA A 320 8.95 29.76 -65.88
N THR A 321 7.64 29.82 -65.96
CA THR A 321 6.86 31.05 -65.72
C THR A 321 6.93 31.47 -64.22
N ASP A 322 6.77 30.53 -63.31
CA ASP A 322 6.89 30.81 -61.85
C ASP A 322 8.33 31.20 -61.50
N MET A 323 9.31 30.56 -62.08
CA MET A 323 10.72 30.92 -61.87
C MET A 323 11.07 32.34 -62.37
N VAL A 324 10.59 32.73 -63.52
CA VAL A 324 10.77 34.10 -64.06
C VAL A 324 10.10 35.12 -63.13
N ARG A 325 8.88 34.84 -62.69
CA ARG A 325 8.16 35.73 -61.74
C ARG A 325 8.94 35.96 -60.44
N LYS A 326 9.46 34.89 -59.84
CA LYS A 326 10.27 34.96 -58.63
C LYS A 326 11.59 35.68 -58.87
N LYS A 327 12.26 35.43 -59.93
CA LYS A 327 13.50 36.10 -60.26
C LYS A 327 13.30 37.61 -60.43
N ILE A 328 12.24 38.04 -61.17
CA ILE A 328 11.84 39.43 -61.27
C ILE A 328 11.55 40.07 -59.91
N ALA A 329 10.74 39.41 -59.11
CA ALA A 329 10.39 39.90 -57.74
C ALA A 329 11.65 40.09 -56.88
N TYR A 330 12.57 39.13 -56.91
CA TYR A 330 13.82 39.20 -56.15
C TYR A 330 14.73 40.33 -56.68
N PHE A 331 14.85 40.46 -58.00
CA PHE A 331 15.63 41.54 -58.64
C PHE A 331 15.09 42.92 -58.24
N LEU A 332 13.77 43.12 -58.30
CA LEU A 332 13.13 44.39 -57.95
C LEU A 332 13.25 44.71 -56.47
N ASP A 333 13.18 43.68 -55.64
CA ASP A 333 13.39 43.87 -54.18
C ASP A 333 14.84 44.31 -53.88
N GLN A 334 15.81 43.65 -54.47
CA GLN A 334 17.22 44.08 -54.38
C GLN A 334 17.48 45.49 -54.88
N VAL A 335 16.87 45.85 -56.02
CA VAL A 335 16.94 47.21 -56.57
C VAL A 335 16.35 48.22 -55.56
N ARG A 336 15.21 47.90 -54.99
CA ARG A 336 14.57 48.75 -53.97
C ARG A 336 15.48 48.94 -52.74
N GLN A 337 16.02 47.86 -52.25
CA GLN A 337 16.88 47.89 -51.05
C GLN A 337 18.22 48.59 -51.25
N ARG A 338 18.83 48.38 -52.45
CA ARG A 338 20.18 48.89 -52.70
C ARG A 338 20.20 50.30 -53.26
N TYR A 339 19.21 50.62 -54.13
CA TYR A 339 19.20 51.92 -54.85
C TYR A 339 18.07 52.86 -54.41
N TYR A 340 17.22 52.36 -53.44
CA TYR A 340 16.08 53.13 -52.92
C TYR A 340 15.18 53.71 -54.04
N LEU A 341 14.88 52.87 -55.02
CA LEU A 341 13.99 53.21 -56.13
C LEU A 341 12.62 52.61 -55.93
N ASP A 342 11.56 53.35 -56.26
CA ASP A 342 10.21 52.84 -56.29
C ASP A 342 10.09 51.87 -57.48
N THR A 343 9.62 50.64 -57.15
CA THR A 343 9.48 49.53 -58.12
C THR A 343 8.01 49.20 -58.39
N GLN A 344 7.08 50.11 -58.06
CA GLN A 344 5.64 49.89 -58.29
C GLN A 344 5.27 50.13 -59.81
N GLN A 345 5.95 51.05 -60.44
CA GLN A 345 5.76 51.30 -61.84
C GLN A 345 7.06 51.07 -62.59
N ILE A 346 7.04 50.06 -63.44
CA ILE A 346 8.20 49.64 -64.26
C ILE A 346 7.97 50.11 -65.69
N ASP A 347 8.57 51.21 -65.95
CA ASP A 347 8.48 51.91 -67.23
C ASP A 347 9.86 52.30 -67.74
N GLU A 348 9.92 52.96 -68.93
CA GLU A 348 11.17 53.43 -69.52
C GLU A 348 11.85 54.50 -68.66
N ALA A 349 11.05 55.29 -67.89
CA ALA A 349 11.57 56.24 -66.96
C ALA A 349 12.21 55.55 -65.72
N PHE A 350 11.66 54.38 -65.27
CA PHE A 350 12.30 53.53 -64.26
C PHE A 350 13.64 53.01 -64.75
N ALA A 351 13.73 52.53 -66.04
CA ALA A 351 15.00 52.05 -66.59
C ALA A 351 16.09 53.16 -66.58
N GLN A 352 15.71 54.39 -66.92
CA GLN A 352 16.67 55.50 -66.86
C GLN A 352 17.13 55.85 -65.45
N ARG A 353 16.19 55.83 -64.50
CA ARG A 353 16.50 56.09 -63.08
C ARG A 353 17.42 54.97 -62.49
N LEU A 354 17.15 53.73 -62.85
CA LEU A 354 17.94 52.57 -62.41
C LEU A 354 19.36 52.62 -63.01
N ALA A 355 19.48 52.87 -64.36
CA ALA A 355 20.77 52.99 -64.95
C ALA A 355 21.63 54.13 -64.39
N ASN A 356 21.01 55.30 -64.14
CA ASN A 356 21.71 56.43 -63.53
C ASN A 356 22.17 56.18 -62.08
N LYS A 357 21.33 55.51 -61.27
CA LYS A 357 21.67 55.22 -59.86
C LYS A 357 22.63 54.05 -59.73
N SER A 358 22.54 53.05 -60.58
CA SER A 358 23.39 51.85 -60.48
C SER A 358 24.74 52.05 -61.18
N GLY A 359 24.86 53.06 -62.08
CA GLY A 359 26.06 53.26 -62.93
C GLY A 359 26.23 52.17 -63.97
N ARG A 360 25.17 51.39 -64.28
CA ARG A 360 25.22 50.31 -65.27
C ARG A 360 24.88 50.79 -66.65
N ASP A 361 25.32 50.00 -67.62
CA ASP A 361 25.04 50.32 -69.02
C ASP A 361 23.53 50.45 -69.32
N ARG A 362 23.13 51.53 -69.97
CA ARG A 362 21.75 51.86 -70.31
C ARG A 362 21.08 50.77 -71.16
N GLN A 363 21.84 50.14 -72.05
CA GLN A 363 21.32 49.11 -72.93
C GLN A 363 20.98 47.86 -72.12
N LEU A 364 21.87 47.42 -71.17
CA LEU A 364 21.63 46.29 -70.32
C LEU A 364 20.40 46.49 -69.43
N VAL A 365 20.32 47.67 -68.76
CA VAL A 365 19.17 48.00 -67.89
C VAL A 365 17.89 48.07 -68.68
N GLY A 366 17.93 48.68 -69.89
CA GLY A 366 16.77 48.76 -70.79
C GLY A 366 16.28 47.39 -71.22
N THR A 367 17.20 46.45 -71.50
CA THR A 367 16.87 45.07 -71.92
C THR A 367 16.19 44.32 -70.72
N ILE A 368 16.72 44.48 -69.54
CA ILE A 368 16.12 43.85 -68.30
C ILE A 368 14.70 44.39 -68.08
N VAL A 369 14.53 45.72 -68.09
CA VAL A 369 13.23 46.37 -67.89
C VAL A 369 12.23 46.01 -69.01
N ALA A 370 12.65 45.97 -70.25
CA ALA A 370 11.80 45.54 -71.36
C ALA A 370 11.35 44.09 -71.22
N ALA A 371 12.24 43.19 -70.78
CA ALA A 371 11.90 41.78 -70.47
C ALA A 371 10.88 41.65 -69.31
N ILE A 372 11.04 42.47 -68.28
CA ILE A 372 10.10 42.52 -67.20
C ILE A 372 8.72 42.99 -67.64
N MET A 373 8.66 44.09 -68.41
CA MET A 373 7.41 44.62 -68.95
C MET A 373 6.71 43.62 -69.85
N GLN A 374 7.48 42.96 -70.74
CA GLN A 374 6.95 41.89 -71.62
C GLN A 374 6.37 40.70 -70.78
N PHE A 375 7.04 40.30 -69.72
CA PHE A 375 6.54 39.24 -68.84
C PHE A 375 5.27 39.67 -68.10
N GLU A 376 5.18 40.90 -67.60
CA GLU A 376 3.98 41.42 -66.96
C GLU A 376 2.75 41.45 -67.88
N GLN A 377 2.95 41.72 -69.16
CA GLN A 377 1.89 41.73 -70.19
C GLN A 377 1.40 40.33 -70.57
N HIS A 378 2.28 39.35 -70.66
CA HIS A 378 1.93 38.02 -71.19
C HIS A 378 1.73 36.96 -70.06
N GLN A 379 2.27 37.19 -68.92
CA GLN A 379 2.20 36.27 -67.73
C GLN A 379 2.68 34.84 -68.09
N GLN A 380 3.43 34.64 -69.12
CA GLN A 380 3.97 33.36 -69.55
C GLN A 380 5.43 33.52 -69.97
N ALA A 381 6.26 32.57 -69.62
CA ALA A 381 7.66 32.54 -70.03
C ALA A 381 8.09 31.12 -70.39
N LYS A 382 8.98 31.08 -71.42
CA LYS A 382 9.68 29.85 -71.81
C LYS A 382 11.00 29.73 -71.02
N GLU A 383 11.58 28.54 -70.97
CA GLU A 383 12.87 28.28 -70.36
C GLU A 383 13.99 29.16 -70.92
N GLU A 384 13.98 29.42 -72.23
CA GLU A 384 14.93 30.33 -72.88
C GLU A 384 14.87 31.76 -72.32
N THR A 385 13.66 32.24 -72.01
CA THR A 385 13.45 33.56 -71.39
C THR A 385 14.01 33.62 -69.96
N LEU A 386 13.85 32.54 -69.16
CA LEU A 386 14.43 32.43 -67.84
C LEU A 386 15.96 32.49 -67.89
N ILE A 387 16.58 31.72 -68.77
CA ILE A 387 18.03 31.66 -68.92
C ILE A 387 18.60 33.02 -69.33
N GLN A 388 17.95 33.70 -70.31
CA GLN A 388 18.38 35.01 -70.76
C GLN A 388 18.21 36.08 -69.66
N LEU A 389 17.09 36.09 -69.00
CA LEU A 389 16.84 37.05 -67.89
C LEU A 389 17.82 36.84 -66.72
N ASP A 390 18.11 35.60 -66.40
CA ASP A 390 19.09 35.25 -65.34
C ASP A 390 20.47 35.79 -65.74
N LYS A 391 20.90 35.59 -66.96
CA LYS A 391 22.19 36.06 -67.47
C LYS A 391 22.28 37.58 -67.40
N TRP A 392 21.24 38.33 -67.85
CA TRP A 392 21.24 39.80 -67.80
C TRP A 392 21.22 40.35 -66.35
N ILE A 393 20.49 39.68 -65.40
CA ILE A 393 20.46 40.05 -64.01
C ILE A 393 21.82 39.82 -63.37
N ASP A 394 22.45 38.68 -63.69
CA ASP A 394 23.80 38.36 -63.14
C ASP A 394 24.85 39.34 -63.69
N GLU A 395 24.77 39.70 -64.92
CA GLU A 395 25.64 40.72 -65.56
C GLU A 395 25.41 42.11 -64.91
N PHE A 396 24.17 42.42 -64.53
CA PHE A 396 23.85 43.67 -63.80
C PHE A 396 24.47 43.68 -62.38
N TRP A 397 24.49 42.55 -61.69
CA TRP A 397 25.04 42.48 -60.37
C TRP A 397 26.56 42.21 -60.31
N ASN A 398 27.13 41.57 -61.29
CA ASN A 398 28.57 41.32 -61.36
C ASN A 398 29.33 42.62 -61.55
N ILE A 399 30.12 42.95 -60.55
CA ILE A 399 31.09 44.04 -60.56
C ILE A 399 32.39 43.44 -61.08
N HIS A 400 32.87 43.86 -62.20
CA HIS A 400 34.27 43.68 -62.59
C HIS A 400 35.10 44.72 -61.85
#